data_bdc34c37c7a487ac591c7a4442efd677
#
_entry.id   bdc34c37c7a487ac591c7a4442efd677
#
_cell.length_a   1.000
_cell.length_b   1.000
_cell.length_c   1.000
_cell.angle_alpha   90.00
_cell.angle_beta   90.00
_cell.angle_gamma   90.00
#
_symmetry.space_group_name_H-M   'P 1'
#
loop_
_entity.id
_entity.type
_entity.pdbx_description
1 polymer ?
#
loop_
_entity_poly.entity_id
_entity_poly.type
_entity_poly.pdbx_seq_one_letter_code
_entity_poly.pdbx_strand_id
1 'polypeptide(L)'
;TSFDKACNKFGLTKESVSDYALNYMNSSLIRTANTSVSQISSAYQNEDFLKTLFALSTNQISKPIVLGKDIAVLKVTNSKSSAEAIEKSTYVENAAMADQTTIMDNVYDSKKLKNDFEKTYNRYFTEN
;
A
#
# COMPACT_ATOMS: atom_id res chain seq x y z
N THR A 1 -20.49 17.67 19.68
CA THR A 1 -19.26 17.19 20.39
C THR A 1 -18.14 17.10 19.36
N SER A 2 -16.96 17.68 19.65
CA SER A 2 -15.83 17.59 18.72
C SER A 2 -15.24 16.17 18.75
N PHE A 3 -14.57 15.76 17.68
CA PHE A 3 -13.88 14.47 17.56
C PHE A 3 -12.92 14.24 18.75
N ASP A 4 -12.10 15.24 19.09
CA ASP A 4 -11.15 15.16 20.19
C ASP A 4 -11.83 15.00 21.57
N LYS A 5 -12.94 15.72 21.79
CA LYS A 5 -13.71 15.57 23.04
C LYS A 5 -14.31 14.18 23.17
N ALA A 6 -14.73 13.57 22.06
CA ALA A 6 -15.23 12.20 22.08
C ALA A 6 -14.10 11.20 22.38
N CYS A 7 -12.95 11.31 21.74
CA CYS A 7 -11.80 10.46 22.03
C CYS A 7 -11.42 10.52 23.52
N ASN A 8 -11.27 11.72 24.06
CA ASN A 8 -10.91 11.90 25.47
C ASN A 8 -11.97 11.34 26.42
N LYS A 9 -13.27 11.56 26.11
CA LYS A 9 -14.37 11.07 26.96
C LYS A 9 -14.42 9.57 27.06
N PHE A 10 -14.10 8.87 25.98
CA PHE A 10 -14.19 7.41 25.90
C PHE A 10 -12.83 6.72 26.01
N GLY A 11 -11.75 7.45 26.32
CA GLY A 11 -10.40 6.88 26.43
C GLY A 11 -9.88 6.24 25.15
N LEU A 12 -10.28 6.77 23.97
CA LEU A 12 -9.89 6.23 22.68
C LEU A 12 -8.52 6.78 22.25
N THR A 13 -7.70 5.90 21.70
CA THR A 13 -6.42 6.30 21.11
C THR A 13 -6.68 7.08 19.82
N LYS A 14 -6.03 8.24 19.71
CA LYS A 14 -6.06 9.07 18.50
C LYS A 14 -4.71 9.02 17.83
N GLU A 15 -4.72 8.63 16.57
CA GLU A 15 -3.55 8.57 15.71
C GLU A 15 -3.70 9.55 14.54
N SER A 16 -2.59 10.08 14.05
CA SER A 16 -2.55 10.95 12.88
C SER A 16 -1.78 10.28 11.77
N VAL A 17 -2.39 10.22 10.60
CA VAL A 17 -1.78 9.64 9.41
C VAL A 17 -1.71 10.72 8.33
N SER A 18 -0.53 10.95 7.78
CA SER A 18 -0.31 11.92 6.71
C SER A 18 -0.11 11.21 5.36
N ASP A 19 -0.47 11.93 4.30
CA ASP A 19 -0.21 11.54 2.92
C ASP A 19 -0.71 10.13 2.54
N TYR A 20 -1.92 9.76 3.03
CA TYR A 20 -2.54 8.50 2.65
C TYR A 20 -3.05 8.59 1.21
N ALA A 21 -2.36 7.93 0.29
CA ALA A 21 -2.70 7.89 -1.12
C ALA A 21 -3.71 6.77 -1.43
N LEU A 22 -4.51 6.95 -2.48
CA LEU A 22 -5.34 5.87 -3.01
C LEU A 22 -4.44 4.84 -3.70
N ASN A 23 -4.12 3.78 -2.97
CA ASN A 23 -3.23 2.72 -3.42
C ASN A 23 -3.85 1.35 -3.11
N TYR A 24 -4.89 0.97 -3.86
CA TYR A 24 -5.52 -0.33 -3.71
C TYR A 24 -4.52 -1.46 -4.03
N MET A 25 -4.50 -2.50 -3.20
CA MET A 25 -3.56 -3.62 -3.27
C MET A 25 -2.09 -3.25 -3.01
N ASN A 26 -1.82 -2.05 -2.50
CA ASN A 26 -0.48 -1.61 -2.11
C ASN A 26 0.55 -1.71 -3.25
N SER A 27 0.21 -1.15 -4.40
CA SER A 27 1.12 -1.09 -5.54
C SER A 27 2.43 -0.40 -5.19
N SER A 28 3.55 -0.97 -5.58
CA SER A 28 4.89 -0.38 -5.39
C SER A 28 5.12 0.91 -6.18
N LEU A 29 4.26 1.19 -7.17
CA LEU A 29 4.32 2.41 -7.99
C LEU A 29 3.79 3.65 -7.27
N ILE A 30 3.03 3.47 -6.19
CA ILE A 30 2.40 4.56 -5.45
C ILE A 30 2.97 4.58 -4.03
N ARG A 31 3.40 5.77 -3.59
CA ARG A 31 3.92 5.94 -2.23
C ARG A 31 2.85 5.55 -1.20
N THR A 32 3.23 4.70 -0.26
CA THR A 32 2.39 4.35 0.87
C THR A 32 2.46 5.40 1.98
N ALA A 33 1.39 5.55 2.75
CA ALA A 33 1.39 6.42 3.91
C ALA A 33 2.41 5.93 4.94
N ASN A 34 3.19 6.86 5.48
CA ASN A 34 4.05 6.59 6.63
C ASN A 34 3.19 6.61 7.89
N THR A 35 2.89 5.44 8.43
CA THR A 35 2.10 5.30 9.66
C THR A 35 2.65 4.18 10.53
N SER A 36 2.68 4.43 11.83
CA SER A 36 2.98 3.41 12.86
C SER A 36 1.78 2.53 13.19
N VAL A 37 0.60 2.88 12.68
CA VAL A 37 -0.65 2.13 12.93
C VAL A 37 -0.75 0.98 11.95
N SER A 38 -0.45 -0.23 12.40
CA SER A 38 -0.40 -1.44 11.57
C SER A 38 -1.72 -1.73 10.84
N GLN A 39 -2.86 -1.47 11.49
CA GLN A 39 -4.19 -1.64 10.92
C GLN A 39 -4.41 -0.71 9.71
N ILE A 40 -3.89 0.51 9.78
CA ILE A 40 -3.98 1.48 8.69
C ILE A 40 -2.99 1.14 7.57
N SER A 41 -1.79 0.67 7.90
CA SER A 41 -0.80 0.26 6.90
C SER A 41 -1.26 -0.95 6.08
N SER A 42 -2.09 -1.82 6.63
CA SER A 42 -2.69 -2.97 5.94
C SER A 42 -4.03 -2.65 5.24
N ALA A 43 -4.62 -1.50 5.52
CA ALA A 43 -5.96 -1.14 5.02
C ALA A 43 -6.02 -0.88 3.49
N TYR A 44 -4.88 -0.87 2.78
CA TYR A 44 -4.85 -0.83 1.32
C TYR A 44 -5.54 -2.01 0.62
N GLN A 45 -5.77 -3.10 1.35
CA GLN A 45 -6.52 -4.26 0.85
C GLN A 45 -8.01 -4.19 1.20
N ASN A 46 -8.42 -3.22 2.02
CA ASN A 46 -9.81 -3.08 2.46
C ASN A 46 -10.54 -2.03 1.60
N GLU A 47 -11.35 -2.51 0.67
CA GLU A 47 -12.09 -1.67 -0.27
C GLU A 47 -13.10 -0.74 0.44
N ASP A 48 -13.78 -1.21 1.48
CA ASP A 48 -14.77 -0.41 2.22
C ASP A 48 -14.08 0.72 2.99
N PHE A 49 -12.90 0.47 3.55
CA PHE A 49 -12.08 1.49 4.17
C PHE A 49 -11.68 2.57 3.16
N LEU A 50 -11.15 2.17 2.00
CA LEU A 50 -10.72 3.11 0.97
C LEU A 50 -11.90 3.91 0.41
N LYS A 51 -13.01 3.27 0.08
CA LYS A 51 -14.23 3.95 -0.37
C LYS A 51 -14.71 4.97 0.66
N THR A 52 -14.73 4.59 1.94
CA THR A 52 -15.16 5.50 3.00
C THR A 52 -14.19 6.66 3.17
N LEU A 53 -12.87 6.41 3.22
CA LEU A 53 -11.86 7.44 3.40
C LEU A 53 -11.90 8.49 2.28
N PHE A 54 -11.94 8.03 1.02
CA PHE A 54 -11.88 8.94 -0.14
C PHE A 54 -13.22 9.58 -0.50
N ALA A 55 -14.34 9.11 0.07
CA ALA A 55 -15.63 9.79 -0.03
C ALA A 55 -15.82 10.90 1.01
N LEU A 56 -14.97 10.96 2.05
CA LEU A 56 -15.08 11.98 3.10
C LEU A 56 -14.58 13.33 2.62
N SER A 57 -15.37 14.35 2.88
CA SER A 57 -14.92 15.74 2.74
C SER A 57 -14.04 16.16 3.92
N THR A 58 -13.24 17.24 3.72
CA THR A 58 -12.43 17.82 4.79
C THR A 58 -13.28 18.17 6.02
N ASN A 59 -12.80 17.79 7.18
CA ASN A 59 -13.46 17.88 8.50
C ASN A 59 -14.68 16.96 8.71
N GLN A 60 -15.03 16.15 7.75
CA GLN A 60 -16.08 15.14 7.91
C GLN A 60 -15.55 13.95 8.73
N ILE A 61 -16.46 13.30 9.48
CA ILE A 61 -16.19 12.12 10.29
C ILE A 61 -16.92 10.93 9.66
N SER A 62 -16.25 9.79 9.54
CA SER A 62 -16.83 8.56 9.01
C SER A 62 -17.81 7.92 9.98
N LYS A 63 -18.59 6.97 9.46
CA LYS A 63 -19.18 5.90 10.28
C LYS A 63 -18.06 4.98 10.78
N PRO A 64 -18.31 4.16 11.83
CA PRO A 64 -17.37 3.13 12.24
C PRO A 64 -17.08 2.14 11.11
N ILE A 65 -15.80 1.79 10.93
CA ILE A 65 -15.31 0.86 9.92
C ILE A 65 -14.58 -0.27 10.63
N VAL A 66 -14.84 -1.51 10.25
CA VAL A 66 -14.16 -2.68 10.81
C VAL A 66 -12.84 -2.88 10.06
N LEU A 67 -11.73 -2.90 10.79
CA LEU A 67 -10.39 -3.18 10.29
C LEU A 67 -9.80 -4.39 11.03
N GLY A 68 -10.03 -5.58 10.49
CA GLY A 68 -9.62 -6.81 11.15
C GLY A 68 -10.35 -7.02 12.48
N LYS A 69 -9.63 -6.90 13.58
CA LYS A 69 -10.18 -7.02 14.95
C LYS A 69 -10.58 -5.69 15.57
N ASP A 70 -10.24 -4.59 14.94
CA ASP A 70 -10.41 -3.24 15.43
C ASP A 70 -11.55 -2.51 14.73
N ILE A 71 -12.04 -1.45 15.37
CA ILE A 71 -13.01 -0.53 14.78
C ILE A 71 -12.37 0.85 14.70
N ALA A 72 -12.33 1.40 13.51
CA ALA A 72 -11.81 2.73 13.24
C ALA A 72 -12.92 3.73 12.93
N VAL A 73 -12.74 4.97 13.39
CA VAL A 73 -13.52 6.14 12.98
C VAL A 73 -12.54 7.17 12.42
N LEU A 74 -12.77 7.60 11.20
CA LEU A 74 -11.87 8.47 10.46
C LEU A 74 -12.36 9.92 10.50
N LYS A 75 -11.41 10.85 10.53
CA LYS A 75 -11.66 12.26 10.25
C LYS A 75 -10.63 12.76 9.26
N VAL A 76 -11.06 13.23 8.09
CA VAL A 76 -10.18 13.85 7.11
C VAL A 76 -9.91 15.29 7.53
N THR A 77 -8.66 15.64 7.73
CA THR A 77 -8.24 17.01 8.09
C THR A 77 -7.78 17.81 6.90
N ASN A 78 -7.23 17.15 5.89
CA ASN A 78 -6.79 17.77 4.64
C ASN A 78 -6.94 16.78 3.48
N SER A 79 -7.16 17.27 2.27
CA SER A 79 -7.20 16.49 1.04
C SER A 79 -6.44 17.23 -0.05
N LYS A 80 -5.62 16.49 -0.80
CA LYS A 80 -4.86 17.02 -1.94
C LYS A 80 -5.27 16.30 -3.21
N SER A 81 -5.14 16.96 -4.35
CA SER A 81 -5.34 16.31 -5.63
C SER A 81 -4.23 15.28 -5.92
N SER A 82 -4.53 14.30 -6.75
CA SER A 82 -3.57 13.25 -7.14
C SER A 82 -2.29 13.82 -7.79
N ALA A 83 -2.39 14.92 -8.51
CA ALA A 83 -1.24 15.57 -9.14
C ALA A 83 -0.21 16.12 -8.14
N GLU A 84 -0.64 16.46 -6.93
CA GLU A 84 0.22 16.96 -5.86
C GLU A 84 0.69 15.85 -4.91
N ALA A 85 0.01 14.70 -4.91
CA ALA A 85 0.28 13.60 -4.01
C ALA A 85 1.41 12.67 -4.51
N ILE A 86 1.74 12.73 -5.79
CA ILE A 86 2.76 11.87 -6.43
C ILE A 86 3.93 12.72 -6.84
N GLU A 87 5.09 12.48 -6.24
CA GLU A 87 6.34 13.03 -6.72
C GLU A 87 6.74 12.31 -8.01
N LYS A 88 6.76 13.05 -9.12
CA LYS A 88 6.97 12.50 -10.46
C LYS A 88 8.25 11.69 -10.60
N SER A 89 9.34 12.13 -9.97
CA SER A 89 10.64 11.42 -9.97
C SER A 89 10.50 10.04 -9.33
N THR A 90 9.93 9.97 -8.14
CA THR A 90 9.71 8.71 -7.40
C THR A 90 8.78 7.76 -8.15
N TYR A 91 7.75 8.29 -8.83
CA TYR A 91 6.87 7.46 -9.65
C TYR A 91 7.62 6.85 -10.83
N VAL A 92 8.43 7.64 -11.55
CA VAL A 92 9.21 7.16 -12.69
C VAL A 92 10.23 6.10 -12.27
N GLU A 93 10.93 6.31 -11.16
CA GLU A 93 11.89 5.34 -10.62
C GLU A 93 11.19 4.04 -10.22
N ASN A 94 10.09 4.12 -9.48
CA ASN A 94 9.33 2.94 -9.08
C ASN A 94 8.73 2.20 -10.29
N ALA A 95 8.25 2.92 -11.31
CA ALA A 95 7.75 2.33 -12.53
C ALA A 95 8.86 1.58 -13.29
N ALA A 96 10.05 2.18 -13.40
CA ALA A 96 11.20 1.53 -14.04
C ALA A 96 11.63 0.26 -13.30
N MET A 97 11.64 0.26 -11.96
CA MET A 97 11.93 -0.93 -11.17
C MET A 97 10.88 -2.02 -11.34
N ALA A 98 9.59 -1.66 -11.34
CA ALA A 98 8.50 -2.61 -11.55
C ALA A 98 8.56 -3.24 -12.95
N ASP A 99 8.83 -2.44 -13.98
CA ASP A 99 9.00 -2.92 -15.35
C ASP A 99 10.18 -3.89 -15.46
N GLN A 100 11.33 -3.54 -14.84
CA GLN A 100 12.51 -4.41 -14.82
C GLN A 100 12.20 -5.75 -14.15
N THR A 101 11.54 -5.75 -13.01
CA THR A 101 11.14 -6.99 -12.29
C THR A 101 10.21 -7.82 -13.15
N THR A 102 9.17 -7.19 -13.75
CA THR A 102 8.21 -7.88 -14.61
C THR A 102 8.88 -8.50 -15.84
N ILE A 103 9.83 -7.80 -16.46
CA ILE A 103 10.60 -8.32 -17.60
C ILE A 103 11.43 -9.54 -17.17
N MET A 104 12.13 -9.45 -16.04
CA MET A 104 12.93 -10.56 -15.52
C MET A 104 12.08 -11.79 -15.23
N ASP A 105 10.96 -11.63 -14.52
CA ASP A 105 10.04 -12.71 -14.20
C ASP A 105 9.48 -13.35 -15.48
N ASN A 106 9.04 -12.55 -16.45
CA ASN A 106 8.54 -13.06 -17.72
C ASN A 106 9.61 -13.79 -18.54
N VAL A 107 10.87 -13.39 -18.44
CA VAL A 107 11.98 -14.08 -19.10
C VAL A 107 12.24 -15.42 -18.42
N TYR A 108 12.32 -15.45 -17.08
CA TYR A 108 12.61 -16.69 -16.34
C TYR A 108 11.46 -17.70 -16.41
N ASP A 109 10.21 -17.24 -16.37
CA ASP A 109 9.01 -18.10 -16.48
C ASP A 109 8.66 -18.48 -17.92
N SER A 110 9.39 -17.93 -18.89
CA SER A 110 9.14 -18.21 -20.29
C SER A 110 9.40 -19.67 -20.62
N LYS A 111 8.40 -20.35 -21.18
CA LYS A 111 8.56 -21.71 -21.74
C LYS A 111 9.60 -21.81 -22.86
N LYS A 112 10.05 -20.66 -23.39
CA LYS A 112 11.11 -20.57 -24.40
C LYS A 112 12.50 -20.55 -23.79
N LEU A 113 12.62 -20.19 -22.50
CA LEU A 113 13.90 -20.24 -21.79
C LEU A 113 14.21 -21.67 -21.42
N LYS A 114 15.28 -22.20 -21.98
CA LYS A 114 15.79 -23.52 -21.65
C LYS A 114 16.95 -23.36 -20.66
N ASN A 115 16.69 -23.68 -19.41
CA ASN A 115 17.71 -23.68 -18.37
C ASN A 115 18.34 -25.07 -18.25
N ASP A 116 19.47 -25.26 -18.90
CA ASP A 116 20.24 -26.52 -18.84
C ASP A 116 21.38 -26.45 -17.80
N PHE A 117 21.36 -25.46 -16.87
CA PHE A 117 22.45 -25.26 -15.90
C PHE A 117 22.69 -26.50 -15.03
N GLU A 118 21.66 -27.05 -14.42
CA GLU A 118 21.77 -28.21 -13.54
C GLU A 118 22.29 -29.43 -14.29
N LYS A 119 21.80 -29.67 -15.50
CA LYS A 119 22.27 -30.75 -16.35
C LYS A 119 23.73 -30.58 -16.74
N THR A 120 24.15 -29.36 -17.05
CA THR A 120 25.50 -29.02 -17.43
C THR A 120 26.44 -29.15 -16.21
N TYR A 121 26.01 -28.62 -15.05
CA TYR A 121 26.76 -28.70 -13.81
C TYR A 121 26.99 -30.17 -13.40
N ASN A 122 25.97 -31.00 -13.37
CA ASN A 122 26.07 -32.40 -13.01
C ASN A 122 27.01 -33.15 -13.95
N ARG A 123 26.94 -32.91 -15.24
CA ARG A 123 27.80 -33.55 -16.24
C ARG A 123 29.29 -33.27 -16.06
N TYR A 124 29.65 -32.06 -15.65
CA TYR A 124 31.05 -31.63 -15.59
C TYR A 124 31.66 -31.64 -14.18
N PHE A 125 30.81 -31.64 -13.15
CA PHE A 125 31.29 -31.45 -11.77
C PHE A 125 30.87 -32.55 -10.79
N THR A 126 29.90 -33.41 -11.14
CA THR A 126 29.41 -34.45 -10.24
C THR A 126 29.55 -35.88 -10.79
N GLU A 127 29.69 -36.08 -12.10
CA GLU A 127 29.99 -37.37 -12.71
C GLU A 127 31.52 -37.53 -12.91
N ASN A 128 32.21 -37.97 -11.84
CA ASN A 128 33.53 -38.57 -11.88
C ASN A 128 33.48 -39.90 -11.14
#